data_18e362848442c98bca8b01fc0eaaa090
#
_entry.id   18e362848442c98bca8b01fc0eaaa090
#
_cell.length_a   1.000
_cell.length_b   1.000
_cell.length_c   1.000
_cell.angle_alpha   90.00
_cell.angle_beta   90.00
_cell.angle_gamma   90.00
#
_symmetry.space_group_name_H-M   'P 1'
#
loop_
_entity.id
_entity.type
_entity.pdbx_description
1 polymer ?
#
loop_
_entity_poly.entity_id
_entity_poly.type
_entity_poly.pdbx_seq_one_letter_code
_entity_poly.pdbx_strand_id
1 'polypeptide(L)'
;MTLFHSNSKHGVLELGLLLPFSVPIHTLKAGNVGYVVLGCRDNKQILLGDTLCPSKSSAPVTPLPHFSIPHRMVFASVFPVDQSSFEDMRTAMERLLLNDNSVSVAQEHS
;
A
#
# COMPACT_ATOMS: atom_id res chain seq x y z
N MET A 1 -1.59 13.93 -6.61
CA MET A 1 -1.96 13.62 -5.23
C MET A 1 -0.71 13.38 -4.43
N THR A 2 -0.69 13.77 -3.18
CA THR A 2 0.47 13.59 -2.30
C THR A 2 0.07 12.74 -1.10
N LEU A 3 0.91 11.77 -0.76
CA LEU A 3 0.82 11.04 0.49
C LEU A 3 1.47 11.89 1.59
N PHE A 4 0.73 12.18 2.66
CA PHE A 4 1.16 13.16 3.65
C PHE A 4 2.44 12.73 4.39
N HIS A 5 2.47 11.52 4.91
CA HIS A 5 3.59 11.05 5.73
C HIS A 5 4.83 10.67 4.93
N SER A 6 4.66 10.03 3.79
CA SER A 6 5.79 9.70 2.92
C SER A 6 6.25 10.90 2.08
N ASN A 7 5.47 11.98 2.04
CA ASN A 7 5.69 13.16 1.21
C ASN A 7 5.93 12.84 -0.27
N SER A 8 5.40 11.71 -0.72
CA SER A 8 5.55 11.24 -2.09
C SER A 8 4.37 11.69 -2.96
N LYS A 9 4.68 12.11 -4.19
CA LYS A 9 3.69 12.60 -5.16
C LYS A 9 3.42 11.55 -6.21
N HIS A 10 2.15 11.24 -6.42
CA HIS A 10 1.71 10.25 -7.40
C HIS A 10 0.57 10.77 -8.25
N GLY A 11 0.55 10.36 -9.52
CA GLY A 11 -0.61 10.54 -10.38
C GLY A 11 -1.72 9.57 -9.99
N VAL A 12 -2.97 10.03 -10.00
CA VAL A 12 -4.14 9.17 -9.87
C VAL A 12 -4.53 8.70 -11.25
N LEU A 13 -4.50 7.40 -11.47
CA LEU A 13 -4.87 6.77 -12.74
C LEU A 13 -6.34 6.43 -12.77
N GLU A 14 -6.88 5.94 -11.66
CA GLU A 14 -8.26 5.55 -11.53
C GLU A 14 -8.74 5.76 -10.08
N LEU A 15 -10.00 6.06 -9.94
CA LEU A 15 -10.72 6.18 -8.68
C LEU A 15 -12.02 5.38 -8.78
N GLY A 16 -12.39 4.67 -7.76
CA GLY A 16 -13.61 3.88 -7.78
C GLY A 16 -14.18 3.55 -6.42
N LEU A 17 -15.38 2.98 -6.44
CA LEU A 17 -16.04 2.42 -5.26
C LEU A 17 -15.80 0.92 -5.20
N LEU A 18 -15.63 0.41 -3.99
CA LEU A 18 -15.65 -1.01 -3.68
C LEU A 18 -17.10 -1.39 -3.33
N LEU A 19 -17.84 -1.73 -4.37
CA LEU A 19 -19.09 -2.50 -4.27
C LEU A 19 -18.70 -3.97 -4.47
N PRO A 20 -19.60 -4.99 -4.51
CA PRO A 20 -19.16 -6.37 -4.76
C PRO A 20 -18.16 -6.48 -5.92
N PHE A 21 -18.21 -5.54 -6.84
CA PHE A 21 -17.23 -5.33 -7.90
C PHE A 21 -16.66 -3.93 -7.83
N SER A 22 -15.43 -3.74 -8.32
CA SER A 22 -14.81 -2.42 -8.48
C SER A 22 -15.59 -1.62 -9.54
N VAL A 23 -16.06 -0.44 -9.17
CA VAL A 23 -16.81 0.46 -10.06
C VAL A 23 -16.04 1.78 -10.17
N PRO A 24 -15.48 2.12 -11.34
CA PRO A 24 -14.82 3.40 -11.55
C PRO A 24 -15.78 4.57 -11.38
N ILE A 25 -15.33 5.62 -10.72
CA ILE A 25 -16.07 6.87 -10.49
C ILE A 25 -15.17 8.08 -10.69
N HIS A 26 -15.76 9.24 -10.91
CA HIS A 26 -15.01 10.49 -11.05
C HIS A 26 -14.74 11.20 -9.73
N THR A 27 -15.56 10.99 -8.73
CA THR A 27 -15.48 11.70 -7.45
C THR A 27 -15.83 10.77 -6.29
N LEU A 28 -14.91 10.65 -5.33
CA LEU A 28 -15.16 9.99 -4.05
C LEU A 28 -15.57 11.06 -3.04
N LYS A 29 -16.77 10.91 -2.48
CA LYS A 29 -17.33 11.86 -1.50
C LYS A 29 -16.97 11.48 -0.07
N ALA A 30 -17.05 12.44 0.83
CA ALA A 30 -16.91 12.18 2.26
C ALA A 30 -17.89 11.09 2.72
N GLY A 31 -17.41 10.16 3.52
CA GLY A 31 -18.19 8.99 3.97
C GLY A 31 -18.16 7.79 3.01
N ASN A 32 -17.65 7.95 1.79
CA ASN A 32 -17.46 6.82 0.88
C ASN A 32 -16.18 6.05 1.18
N VAL A 33 -16.23 4.76 0.94
CA VAL A 33 -15.07 3.86 0.91
C VAL A 33 -14.87 3.41 -0.53
N GLY A 34 -13.64 3.52 -1.00
CA GLY A 34 -13.32 3.21 -2.38
C GLY A 34 -11.88 2.79 -2.56
N TYR A 35 -11.43 2.77 -3.80
CA TYR A 35 -10.05 2.47 -4.17
C TYR A 35 -9.47 3.59 -5.03
N VAL A 36 -8.16 3.71 -4.98
CA VAL A 36 -7.38 4.63 -5.81
C VAL A 36 -6.25 3.86 -6.47
N VAL A 37 -6.14 3.95 -7.77
CA VAL A 37 -5.00 3.42 -8.52
C VAL A 37 -4.00 4.53 -8.72
N LEU A 38 -2.83 4.38 -8.16
CA LEU A 38 -1.73 5.34 -8.26
C LEU A 38 -0.69 4.86 -9.26
N GLY A 39 -0.06 5.78 -9.97
CA GLY A 39 1.07 5.48 -10.84
C GLY A 39 2.37 5.23 -10.07
N CYS A 40 2.30 4.44 -9.00
CA CYS A 40 3.42 4.11 -8.14
C CYS A 40 3.88 2.68 -8.39
N ARG A 41 5.19 2.48 -8.57
CA ARG A 41 5.80 1.16 -8.73
C ARG A 41 6.42 0.62 -7.44
N ASP A 42 6.63 1.48 -6.46
CA ASP A 42 7.24 1.13 -5.17
C ASP A 42 6.22 1.29 -4.04
N ASN A 43 5.75 0.16 -3.53
CA ASN A 43 4.79 0.11 -2.44
C ASN A 43 5.39 0.51 -1.08
N LYS A 44 6.70 0.50 -0.93
CA LYS A 44 7.38 0.93 0.32
C LYS A 44 7.11 2.39 0.66
N GLN A 45 6.69 3.18 -0.33
CA GLN A 45 6.33 4.58 -0.15
C GLN A 45 4.88 4.76 0.34
N ILE A 46 4.07 3.71 0.33
CA ILE A 46 2.67 3.76 0.73
C ILE A 46 2.54 3.14 2.11
N LEU A 47 2.23 3.96 3.10
CA LEU A 47 2.04 3.52 4.47
C LEU A 47 0.57 3.31 4.79
N LEU A 48 0.27 2.24 5.51
CA LEU A 48 -1.08 2.00 6.00
C LEU A 48 -1.51 3.12 6.96
N GLY A 49 -2.68 3.69 6.74
CA GLY A 49 -3.19 4.81 7.53
C GLY A 49 -2.66 6.18 7.10
N ASP A 50 -1.99 6.28 5.95
CA ASP A 50 -1.55 7.56 5.40
C ASP A 50 -2.74 8.40 4.91
N THR A 51 -2.54 9.71 4.86
CA THR A 51 -3.55 10.67 4.38
C THR A 51 -3.20 11.13 2.98
N LEU A 52 -4.17 11.02 2.07
CA LEU A 52 -4.06 11.52 0.71
C LEU A 52 -4.49 12.99 0.66
N CYS A 53 -3.65 13.84 0.11
CA CYS A 53 -3.92 15.26 -0.02
C CYS A 53 -3.65 15.78 -1.44
N PRO A 54 -4.24 16.93 -1.82
CA PRO A 54 -3.93 17.56 -3.09
C PRO A 54 -2.44 17.94 -3.16
N SER A 55 -1.80 17.72 -4.32
CA SER A 55 -0.38 18.07 -4.50
C SER A 55 -0.13 19.57 -4.56
N LYS A 56 -1.17 20.35 -4.88
CA LYS A 56 -1.14 21.81 -4.94
C LYS A 56 -2.24 22.36 -4.02
N SER A 57 -2.01 22.33 -2.72
CA SER A 57 -2.89 22.99 -1.77
C SER A 57 -2.17 24.23 -1.20
N SER A 58 -2.82 25.36 -1.27
CA SER A 58 -2.39 26.58 -0.58
C SER A 58 -2.78 26.59 0.89
N ALA A 59 -3.67 25.68 1.31
CA ALA A 59 -4.11 25.55 2.68
C ALA A 59 -3.31 24.49 3.42
N PRO A 60 -3.00 24.68 4.72
CA PRO A 60 -2.37 23.65 5.53
C PRO A 60 -3.29 22.43 5.61
N VAL A 61 -2.76 21.26 5.28
CA VAL A 61 -3.48 19.98 5.39
C VAL A 61 -3.19 19.40 6.77
N THR A 62 -4.23 19.14 7.53
CA THR A 62 -4.12 18.40 8.80
C THR A 62 -4.29 16.90 8.50
N PRO A 63 -3.29 16.06 8.79
CA PRO A 63 -3.43 14.63 8.56
C PRO A 63 -4.44 14.05 9.54
N LEU A 64 -5.12 12.99 9.12
CA LEU A 64 -5.95 12.17 10.01
C LEU A 64 -5.03 11.41 10.99
N PRO A 65 -5.51 11.09 12.21
CA PRO A 65 -4.73 10.30 13.15
C PRO A 65 -4.37 8.94 12.55
N HIS A 66 -3.14 8.51 12.77
CA HIS A 66 -2.65 7.24 12.30
C HIS A 66 -3.41 6.05 12.88
N PHE A 67 -3.54 5.00 12.07
CA PHE A 67 -3.79 3.68 12.64
C PHE A 67 -2.53 3.19 13.38
N SER A 68 -2.72 2.62 14.55
CA SER A 68 -1.63 1.90 15.22
C SER A 68 -1.20 0.72 14.35
N ILE A 69 0.11 0.59 14.10
CA ILE A 69 0.63 -0.57 13.38
C ILE A 69 0.38 -1.81 14.25
N PRO A 70 -0.36 -2.81 13.76
CA PRO A 70 -0.61 -4.02 14.53
C PRO A 70 0.72 -4.73 14.85
N HIS A 71 0.86 -5.18 16.09
CA HIS A 71 2.00 -6.00 16.47
C HIS A 71 1.92 -7.34 15.73
N ARG A 72 3.00 -7.71 15.06
CA ARG A 72 3.12 -9.01 14.40
C ARG A 72 3.40 -10.06 15.45
N MET A 73 2.49 -11.02 15.59
CA MET A 73 2.56 -12.06 16.62
C MET A 73 2.90 -13.43 16.06
N VAL A 74 2.78 -13.61 14.75
CA VAL A 74 3.05 -14.90 14.09
C VAL A 74 4.26 -14.75 13.19
N PHE A 75 5.22 -15.65 13.38
CA PHE A 75 6.45 -15.73 12.59
C PHE A 75 6.57 -17.10 11.96
N ALA A 76 7.01 -17.13 10.71
CA ALA A 76 7.25 -18.36 10.00
C ALA A 76 8.47 -18.20 9.09
N SER A 77 9.32 -19.20 9.03
CA SER A 77 10.38 -19.28 8.04
C SER A 77 9.88 -20.06 6.83
N VAL A 78 10.13 -19.52 5.65
CA VAL A 78 9.70 -20.09 4.37
C VAL A 78 10.93 -20.45 3.57
N PHE A 79 10.96 -21.68 3.06
CA PHE A 79 12.06 -22.20 2.25
C PHE A 79 11.53 -22.70 0.91
N PRO A 80 12.24 -22.46 -0.18
CA PRO A 80 11.89 -23.06 -1.46
C PRO A 80 12.18 -24.57 -1.40
N VAL A 81 11.41 -25.35 -2.14
CA VAL A 81 11.64 -26.81 -2.24
C VAL A 81 12.98 -27.08 -2.93
N ASP A 82 13.30 -26.30 -3.95
CA ASP A 82 14.55 -26.38 -4.68
C ASP A 82 15.31 -25.05 -4.59
N GLN A 83 16.62 -25.10 -4.43
CA GLN A 83 17.45 -23.88 -4.37
C GLN A 83 17.36 -23.03 -5.64
N SER A 84 17.12 -23.63 -6.80
CA SER A 84 16.92 -22.94 -8.08
C SER A 84 15.66 -22.03 -8.07
N SER A 85 14.69 -22.30 -7.18
CA SER A 85 13.43 -21.54 -7.07
C SER A 85 13.49 -20.39 -6.07
N PHE A 86 14.67 -20.06 -5.52
CA PHE A 86 14.80 -19.00 -4.52
C PHE A 86 14.40 -17.61 -5.06
N GLU A 87 14.83 -17.27 -6.27
CA GLU A 87 14.50 -16.00 -6.89
C GLU A 87 13.00 -15.88 -7.21
N ASP A 88 12.38 -16.98 -7.62
CA ASP A 88 10.94 -17.03 -7.85
C ASP A 88 10.16 -16.84 -6.56
N MET A 89 10.60 -17.48 -5.48
CA MET A 89 10.02 -17.29 -4.15
C MET A 89 10.16 -15.85 -3.67
N ARG A 90 11.33 -15.23 -3.84
CA ARG A 90 11.55 -13.82 -3.49
C ARG A 90 10.59 -12.90 -4.25
N THR A 91 10.49 -13.10 -5.56
CA THR A 91 9.58 -12.32 -6.41
C THR A 91 8.12 -12.50 -5.99
N ALA A 92 7.72 -13.72 -5.64
CA ALA A 92 6.37 -14.01 -5.16
C ALA A 92 6.09 -13.32 -3.81
N MET A 93 7.05 -13.30 -2.89
CA MET A 93 6.95 -12.59 -1.62
C MET A 93 6.85 -11.08 -1.80
N GLU A 94 7.63 -10.49 -2.70
CA GLU A 94 7.53 -9.07 -3.04
C GLU A 94 6.14 -8.73 -3.60
N ARG A 95 5.57 -9.57 -4.44
CA ARG A 95 4.19 -9.41 -4.95
C ARG A 95 3.13 -9.52 -3.85
N LEU A 96 3.32 -10.45 -2.90
CA LEU A 96 2.43 -10.58 -1.75
C LEU A 96 2.42 -9.30 -0.92
N LEU A 97 3.58 -8.71 -0.68
CA LEU A 97 3.72 -7.45 0.08
C LEU A 97 3.06 -6.25 -0.61
N LEU A 98 2.88 -6.29 -1.92
CA LEU A 98 2.12 -5.25 -2.63
C LEU A 98 0.64 -5.24 -2.25
N ASN A 99 0.08 -6.38 -1.90
CA ASN A 99 -1.33 -6.53 -1.57
C ASN A 99 -1.60 -6.53 -0.06
N ASP A 100 -0.60 -6.87 0.74
CA ASP A 100 -0.76 -7.04 2.20
C ASP A 100 0.39 -6.38 2.97
N ASN A 101 0.14 -5.17 3.45
CA ASN A 101 1.07 -4.42 4.29
C ASN A 101 1.15 -4.92 5.75
N SER A 102 0.31 -5.87 6.15
CA SER A 102 0.36 -6.46 7.49
C SER A 102 1.53 -7.43 7.65
N VAL A 103 2.01 -7.97 6.54
CA VAL A 103 3.14 -8.91 6.48
C VAL A 103 4.46 -8.13 6.38
N SER A 104 5.50 -8.60 7.01
CA SER A 104 6.88 -8.18 6.74
C SER A 104 7.74 -9.40 6.42
N VAL A 105 8.58 -9.25 5.44
CA VAL A 105 9.51 -10.29 5.01
C VAL A 105 10.93 -9.79 5.25
N ALA A 106 11.73 -10.61 5.92
CA ALA A 106 13.16 -10.39 6.08
C ALA A 106 13.90 -11.60 5.50
N GLN A 107 14.96 -11.34 4.76
CA GLN A 107 15.84 -12.40 4.29
C GLN A 107 16.84 -12.73 5.40
N GLU A 108 16.83 -13.97 5.84
CA GLU A 108 17.85 -14.47 6.77
C GLU A 108 19.07 -14.95 5.97
N HIS A 109 20.23 -14.49 6.36
CA HIS A 109 21.51 -15.00 5.87
C HIS A 109 22.01 -16.03 6.88
N SER A 110 22.04 -17.26 6.46
CA SER A 110 22.66 -18.35 7.23
C SER A 110 24.18 -18.34 7.10
#